data_bcd4a938ab157de5084734bd9a6e0140
#
_entry.id   bcd4a938ab157de5084734bd9a6e0140
#
_cell.length_a   1.000
_cell.length_b   1.000
_cell.length_c   1.000
_cell.angle_alpha   90.00
_cell.angle_beta   90.00
_cell.angle_gamma   90.00
#
_symmetry.space_group_name_H-M   'P 1'
#
loop_
_entity.id
_entity.type
_entity.pdbx_description
1 polymer ?
#
loop_
_entity_poly.entity_id
_entity_poly.type
_entity_poly.pdbx_seq_one_letter_code
_entity_poly.pdbx_strand_id
1 'polypeptide(L)'
;MNSSKSSRKRASKISYKQVSPFDLYFQLTYMSAMASAGIPRNKLFELAAMSAVTAGAYFEGINTLVDEMRFDYPEACRKIGLDSKSENMKTFLLRMSDALRSGEPMADFLSREAEAMGEDYENGYERDLESLKQWANAFSSIVISVSLIVIIQVISAMISSLNIPMMTGLVSSGAAMAGFGTWIIYRSAPSEKITMPASKGAPEQKLAMRVFRMALP
;
A
#
# COMPACT_ATOMS: atom_id res chain seq x y z
N MET A 1 -21.13 38.34 -3.18
CA MET A 1 -20.14 38.08 -2.09
C MET A 1 -20.30 36.73 -1.36
N ASN A 2 -21.37 35.96 -1.55
CA ASN A 2 -21.59 34.68 -0.86
C ASN A 2 -20.98 33.44 -1.55
N SER A 3 -20.69 33.49 -2.84
CA SER A 3 -20.13 32.37 -3.62
C SER A 3 -18.68 32.03 -3.20
N SER A 4 -17.86 33.04 -2.95
CA SER A 4 -16.43 32.84 -2.61
C SER A 4 -16.21 32.19 -1.23
N LYS A 5 -17.15 32.36 -0.29
CA LYS A 5 -17.08 31.69 1.03
C LYS A 5 -17.46 30.21 0.98
N SER A 6 -18.34 29.83 0.04
CA SER A 6 -18.74 28.42 -0.18
C SER A 6 -17.61 27.62 -0.81
N SER A 7 -16.92 28.18 -1.81
CA SER A 7 -15.76 27.56 -2.48
C SER A 7 -14.57 27.37 -1.53
N ARG A 8 -14.25 28.39 -0.72
CA ARG A 8 -13.21 28.24 0.31
C ARG A 8 -13.52 27.12 1.32
N LYS A 9 -14.78 26.92 1.64
CA LYS A 9 -15.22 25.82 2.54
C LYS A 9 -15.16 24.46 1.89
N ARG A 10 -15.32 24.35 0.55
CA ARG A 10 -15.15 23.08 -0.18
C ARG A 10 -13.66 22.69 -0.31
N ALA A 11 -12.80 23.61 -0.70
CA ALA A 11 -11.36 23.35 -0.78
C ALA A 11 -10.74 23.00 0.58
N SER A 12 -11.25 23.56 1.69
CA SER A 12 -10.82 23.21 3.06
C SER A 12 -11.36 21.88 3.58
N LYS A 13 -12.24 21.21 2.85
CA LYS A 13 -12.91 19.97 3.27
C LYS A 13 -12.40 18.72 2.52
N ILE A 14 -11.51 18.90 1.53
CA ILE A 14 -10.85 17.78 0.87
C ILE A 14 -9.82 17.23 1.87
N SER A 15 -10.14 16.11 2.49
CA SER A 15 -9.22 15.42 3.39
C SER A 15 -8.20 14.66 2.55
N TYR A 16 -7.02 15.23 2.38
CA TYR A 16 -5.91 14.56 1.70
C TYR A 16 -5.44 13.38 2.54
N LYS A 17 -5.80 12.18 2.11
CA LYS A 17 -5.35 10.92 2.72
C LYS A 17 -3.93 10.61 2.26
N GLN A 18 -3.24 9.79 3.03
CA GLN A 18 -1.97 9.24 2.59
C GLN A 18 -2.21 8.36 1.34
N VAL A 19 -1.42 8.61 0.31
CA VAL A 19 -1.47 7.88 -0.97
C VAL A 19 -0.52 6.70 -0.87
N SER A 20 -0.99 5.50 -1.20
CA SER A 20 -0.12 4.33 -1.25
C SER A 20 0.84 4.42 -2.44
N PRO A 21 2.03 3.80 -2.38
CA PRO A 21 2.95 3.76 -3.52
C PRO A 21 2.29 3.19 -4.78
N PHE A 22 1.47 2.16 -4.63
CA PHE A 22 0.70 1.57 -5.74
C PHE A 22 -0.31 2.55 -6.35
N ASP A 23 -1.10 3.26 -5.52
CA ASP A 23 -2.07 4.23 -6.01
C ASP A 23 -1.40 5.36 -6.81
N LEU A 24 -0.23 5.81 -6.34
CA LEU A 24 0.54 6.86 -7.04
C LEU A 24 1.12 6.32 -8.35
N TYR A 25 1.74 5.13 -8.35
CA TYR A 25 2.25 4.49 -9.56
C TYR A 25 1.15 4.31 -10.61
N PHE A 26 0.00 3.76 -10.20
CA PHE A 26 -1.15 3.60 -11.08
C PHE A 26 -1.61 4.95 -11.66
N GLN A 27 -1.72 5.98 -10.82
CA GLN A 27 -2.15 7.31 -11.24
C GLN A 27 -1.18 7.91 -12.27
N LEU A 28 0.13 7.79 -12.04
CA LEU A 28 1.16 8.29 -12.94
C LEU A 28 1.16 7.56 -14.28
N THR A 29 1.06 6.24 -14.26
CA THR A 29 0.97 5.41 -15.48
C THR A 29 -0.28 5.78 -16.29
N TYR A 30 -1.41 5.95 -15.63
CA TYR A 30 -2.66 6.38 -16.25
C TYR A 30 -2.53 7.75 -16.91
N MET A 31 -1.95 8.73 -16.18
CA MET A 31 -1.72 10.09 -16.71
C MET A 31 -0.69 10.11 -17.83
N SER A 32 0.37 9.32 -17.73
CA SER A 32 1.40 9.19 -18.78
C SER A 32 0.79 8.66 -20.07
N ALA A 33 -0.03 7.60 -19.99
CA ALA A 33 -0.72 7.06 -21.15
C ALA A 33 -1.65 8.09 -21.83
N MET A 34 -2.39 8.86 -21.04
CA MET A 34 -3.27 9.92 -21.56
C MET A 34 -2.48 11.06 -22.21
N ALA A 35 -1.37 11.48 -21.59
CA ALA A 35 -0.52 12.54 -22.13
C ALA A 35 0.15 12.10 -23.44
N SER A 36 0.62 10.85 -23.52
CA SER A 36 1.17 10.24 -24.73
C SER A 36 0.15 10.10 -25.86
N ALA A 37 -1.13 9.92 -25.52
CA ALA A 37 -2.24 9.94 -26.47
C ALA A 37 -2.61 11.36 -26.95
N GLY A 38 -1.88 12.40 -26.51
CA GLY A 38 -2.10 13.79 -26.92
C GLY A 38 -3.30 14.48 -26.26
N ILE A 39 -3.77 13.96 -25.13
CA ILE A 39 -4.88 14.60 -24.39
C ILE A 39 -4.40 15.94 -23.83
N PRO A 40 -5.14 17.04 -24.08
CA PRO A 40 -4.75 18.37 -23.61
C PRO A 40 -4.73 18.45 -22.08
N ARG A 41 -3.85 19.30 -21.55
CA ARG A 41 -3.53 19.42 -20.12
C ARG A 41 -4.79 19.55 -19.23
N ASN A 42 -5.70 20.43 -19.56
CA ASN A 42 -6.92 20.64 -18.80
C ASN A 42 -7.74 19.35 -18.67
N LYS A 43 -7.90 18.62 -19.76
CA LYS A 43 -8.63 17.34 -19.77
C LYS A 43 -7.89 16.24 -19.04
N LEU A 44 -6.55 16.26 -19.09
CA LEU A 44 -5.70 15.33 -18.35
C LEU A 44 -5.92 15.45 -16.83
N PHE A 45 -5.94 16.67 -16.30
CA PHE A 45 -6.19 16.92 -14.88
C PHE A 45 -7.63 16.58 -14.48
N GLU A 46 -8.60 16.85 -15.34
CA GLU A 46 -10.01 16.48 -15.12
C GLU A 46 -10.17 14.94 -15.01
N LEU A 47 -9.60 14.20 -15.96
CA LEU A 47 -9.64 12.74 -15.97
C LEU A 47 -8.85 12.13 -14.81
N ALA A 48 -7.73 12.73 -14.43
CA ALA A 48 -6.95 12.33 -13.26
C ALA A 48 -7.76 12.45 -11.96
N ALA A 49 -8.60 13.48 -11.85
CA ALA A 49 -9.49 13.66 -10.70
C ALA A 49 -10.62 12.63 -10.63
N MET A 50 -11.03 12.07 -11.79
CA MET A 50 -12.08 11.04 -11.87
C MET A 50 -11.57 9.64 -11.54
N SER A 51 -10.25 9.46 -11.37
CA SER A 51 -9.68 8.16 -11.03
C SER A 51 -10.18 7.65 -9.68
N ALA A 52 -10.41 6.34 -9.59
CA ALA A 52 -10.94 5.71 -8.38
C ALA A 52 -9.91 5.56 -7.24
N VAL A 53 -8.65 5.92 -7.50
CA VAL A 53 -7.56 5.82 -6.53
C VAL A 53 -7.48 7.06 -5.62
N THR A 54 -6.84 6.89 -4.47
CA THR A 54 -6.72 7.95 -3.44
C THR A 54 -6.05 9.22 -3.99
N ALA A 55 -5.17 9.07 -4.98
CA ALA A 55 -4.49 10.18 -5.65
C ALA A 55 -5.46 11.13 -6.41
N GLY A 56 -6.60 10.63 -6.91
CA GLY A 56 -7.59 11.42 -7.64
C GLY A 56 -8.09 12.65 -6.87
N ALA A 57 -8.25 12.53 -5.54
CA ALA A 57 -8.70 13.64 -4.69
C ALA A 57 -7.75 14.86 -4.71
N TYR A 58 -6.46 14.64 -4.94
CA TYR A 58 -5.47 15.72 -5.07
C TYR A 58 -5.68 16.50 -6.38
N PHE A 59 -5.97 15.78 -7.46
CA PHE A 59 -6.27 16.40 -8.76
C PHE A 59 -7.61 17.11 -8.76
N GLU A 60 -8.61 16.61 -8.04
CA GLU A 60 -9.87 17.33 -7.77
C GLU A 60 -9.60 18.66 -7.06
N GLY A 61 -8.72 18.65 -6.05
CA GLY A 61 -8.28 19.87 -5.36
C GLY A 61 -7.57 20.85 -6.29
N ILE A 62 -6.70 20.39 -7.18
CA ILE A 62 -6.02 21.22 -8.18
C ILE A 62 -7.04 21.85 -9.13
N ASN A 63 -7.96 21.07 -9.71
CA ASN A 63 -8.99 21.58 -10.61
C ASN A 63 -9.87 22.60 -9.90
N THR A 64 -10.25 22.39 -8.65
CA THR A 64 -11.01 23.36 -7.86
C THR A 64 -10.27 24.70 -7.72
N LEU A 65 -8.95 24.67 -7.48
CA LEU A 65 -8.15 25.90 -7.41
C LEU A 65 -8.05 26.61 -8.75
N VAL A 66 -7.92 25.88 -9.85
CA VAL A 66 -7.83 26.45 -11.21
C VAL A 66 -9.19 27.03 -11.63
N ASP A 67 -10.26 26.26 -11.52
CA ASP A 67 -11.58 26.62 -12.05
C ASP A 67 -12.30 27.68 -11.19
N GLU A 68 -12.24 27.52 -9.86
CA GLU A 68 -13.00 28.40 -8.96
C GLU A 68 -12.18 29.59 -8.45
N MET A 69 -10.87 29.40 -8.24
CA MET A 69 -9.99 30.44 -7.67
C MET A 69 -9.05 31.10 -8.68
N ARG A 70 -9.08 30.65 -9.95
CA ARG A 70 -8.27 31.16 -11.04
C ARG A 70 -6.76 31.09 -10.80
N PHE A 71 -6.31 30.05 -10.10
CA PHE A 71 -4.89 29.76 -10.01
C PHE A 71 -4.39 29.14 -11.32
N ASP A 72 -3.12 29.38 -11.64
CA ASP A 72 -2.46 28.63 -12.70
C ASP A 72 -2.16 27.20 -12.22
N TYR A 73 -2.12 26.22 -13.14
CA TYR A 73 -1.81 24.83 -12.81
C TYR A 73 -0.52 24.64 -12.00
N PRO A 74 0.62 25.29 -12.35
CA PRO A 74 1.84 25.20 -11.56
C PRO A 74 1.66 25.62 -10.11
N GLU A 75 0.97 26.75 -9.89
CA GLU A 75 0.74 27.27 -8.54
C GLU A 75 -0.25 26.40 -7.76
N ALA A 76 -1.30 25.89 -8.42
CA ALA A 76 -2.25 24.97 -7.83
C ALA A 76 -1.58 23.66 -7.39
N CYS A 77 -0.72 23.06 -8.25
CA CYS A 77 0.06 21.86 -7.90
C CYS A 77 0.97 22.10 -6.71
N ARG A 78 1.68 23.23 -6.68
CA ARG A 78 2.56 23.59 -5.57
C ARG A 78 1.78 23.73 -4.26
N LYS A 79 0.64 24.41 -4.30
CA LYS A 79 -0.17 24.65 -3.11
C LYS A 79 -0.73 23.35 -2.54
N ILE A 80 -1.32 22.51 -3.37
CA ILE A 80 -1.84 21.20 -2.97
C ILE A 80 -0.69 20.28 -2.50
N GLY A 81 0.47 20.33 -3.17
CA GLY A 81 1.65 19.58 -2.77
C GLY A 81 2.14 19.95 -1.36
N LEU A 82 2.19 21.24 -1.03
CA LEU A 82 2.59 21.70 0.30
C LEU A 82 1.59 21.31 1.41
N ASP A 83 0.31 21.21 1.07
CA ASP A 83 -0.75 20.79 2.01
C ASP A 83 -0.89 19.26 2.09
N SER A 84 -0.12 18.51 1.29
CA SER A 84 -0.17 17.05 1.24
C SER A 84 0.37 16.41 2.51
N LYS A 85 -0.32 15.36 2.97
CA LYS A 85 0.14 14.48 4.07
C LYS A 85 0.99 13.30 3.59
N SER A 86 0.98 13.04 2.28
CA SER A 86 1.77 11.99 1.64
C SER A 86 3.03 12.60 1.05
N GLU A 87 4.20 12.17 1.55
CA GLU A 87 5.49 12.72 1.11
C GLU A 87 5.75 12.44 -0.38
N ASN A 88 5.41 11.24 -0.86
CA ASN A 88 5.55 10.88 -2.27
C ASN A 88 4.67 11.78 -3.16
N MET A 89 3.41 12.00 -2.77
CA MET A 89 2.50 12.88 -3.51
C MET A 89 2.95 14.34 -3.49
N LYS A 90 3.47 14.80 -2.35
CA LYS A 90 4.05 16.14 -2.20
C LYS A 90 5.23 16.35 -3.15
N THR A 91 6.20 15.43 -3.12
CA THR A 91 7.38 15.49 -3.98
C THR A 91 7.00 15.48 -5.45
N PHE A 92 6.09 14.60 -5.85
CA PHE A 92 5.58 14.54 -7.22
C PHE A 92 4.91 15.86 -7.65
N LEU A 93 3.98 16.41 -6.84
CA LEU A 93 3.27 17.65 -7.19
C LEU A 93 4.19 18.87 -7.25
N LEU A 94 5.24 18.92 -6.43
CA LEU A 94 6.24 19.98 -6.51
C LEU A 94 7.05 19.87 -7.82
N ARG A 95 7.53 18.67 -8.18
CA ARG A 95 8.21 18.43 -9.46
C ARG A 95 7.29 18.73 -10.66
N MET A 96 6.03 18.34 -10.58
CA MET A 96 5.03 18.67 -11.59
C MET A 96 4.82 20.18 -11.74
N SER A 97 4.80 20.92 -10.63
CA SER A 97 4.76 22.38 -10.66
C SER A 97 5.94 22.98 -11.44
N ASP A 98 7.13 22.46 -11.21
CA ASP A 98 8.36 22.94 -11.86
C ASP A 98 8.39 22.56 -13.35
N ALA A 99 7.98 21.35 -13.71
CA ALA A 99 7.85 20.91 -15.10
C ALA A 99 6.82 21.76 -15.89
N LEU A 100 5.70 22.09 -15.25
CA LEU A 100 4.69 22.97 -15.83
C LEU A 100 5.20 24.39 -16.05
N ARG A 101 6.05 24.91 -15.16
CA ARG A 101 6.68 26.25 -15.28
C ARG A 101 7.75 26.29 -16.36
N SER A 102 8.55 25.23 -16.47
CA SER A 102 9.61 25.13 -17.48
C SER A 102 9.08 24.93 -18.91
N GLY A 103 7.79 24.58 -19.04
CA GLY A 103 7.19 24.27 -20.34
C GLY A 103 7.58 22.89 -20.87
N GLU A 104 8.07 22.01 -20.02
CA GLU A 104 8.42 20.65 -20.38
C GLU A 104 7.22 19.89 -20.95
N PRO A 105 7.40 19.05 -22.01
CA PRO A 105 6.34 18.20 -22.53
C PRO A 105 5.79 17.29 -21.44
N MET A 106 4.48 17.38 -21.20
CA MET A 106 3.83 16.66 -20.10
C MET A 106 3.95 15.13 -20.26
N ALA A 107 3.95 14.62 -21.49
CA ALA A 107 4.11 13.21 -21.78
C ALA A 107 5.48 12.69 -21.31
N ASP A 108 6.55 13.43 -21.62
CA ASP A 108 7.91 13.04 -21.26
C ASP A 108 8.12 13.10 -19.74
N PHE A 109 7.62 14.16 -19.10
CA PHE A 109 7.67 14.29 -17.64
C PHE A 109 6.95 13.15 -16.94
N LEU A 110 5.68 12.90 -17.31
CA LEU A 110 4.87 11.85 -16.67
C LEU A 110 5.40 10.46 -16.94
N SER A 111 5.99 10.20 -18.12
CA SER A 111 6.61 8.92 -18.43
C SER A 111 7.79 8.63 -17.51
N ARG A 112 8.69 9.61 -17.33
CA ARG A 112 9.83 9.46 -16.41
C ARG A 112 9.40 9.32 -14.95
N GLU A 113 8.40 10.08 -14.52
CA GLU A 113 7.87 9.95 -13.15
C GLU A 113 7.18 8.60 -12.91
N ALA A 114 6.46 8.07 -13.91
CA ALA A 114 5.84 6.76 -13.82
C ALA A 114 6.89 5.64 -13.77
N GLU A 115 7.94 5.72 -14.57
CA GLU A 115 9.06 4.77 -14.58
C GLU A 115 9.79 4.79 -13.24
N ALA A 116 10.21 5.96 -12.76
CA ALA A 116 10.88 6.10 -11.47
C ALA A 116 10.02 5.58 -10.30
N MET A 117 8.71 5.87 -10.30
CA MET A 117 7.82 5.37 -9.27
C MET A 117 7.57 3.86 -9.38
N GLY A 118 7.61 3.31 -10.60
CA GLY A 118 7.55 1.87 -10.85
C GLY A 118 8.75 1.15 -10.26
N GLU A 119 9.96 1.65 -10.51
CA GLU A 119 11.19 1.11 -9.92
C GLU A 119 11.20 1.20 -8.38
N ASP A 120 10.78 2.33 -7.83
CA ASP A 120 10.69 2.50 -6.38
C ASP A 120 9.68 1.52 -5.75
N TYR A 121 8.55 1.28 -6.43
CA TYR A 121 7.54 0.33 -6.02
C TYR A 121 8.05 -1.10 -6.08
N GLU A 122 8.70 -1.51 -7.19
CA GLU A 122 9.29 -2.84 -7.37
C GLU A 122 10.37 -3.12 -6.32
N ASN A 123 11.30 -2.19 -6.14
CA ASN A 123 12.36 -2.29 -5.12
C ASN A 123 11.80 -2.37 -3.69
N GLY A 124 10.69 -1.68 -3.41
CA GLY A 124 9.99 -1.77 -2.14
C GLY A 124 9.38 -3.15 -1.92
N TYR A 125 8.70 -3.64 -2.94
CA TYR A 125 8.05 -4.96 -2.91
C TYR A 125 9.05 -6.11 -2.79
N GLU A 126 10.18 -6.05 -3.51
CA GLU A 126 11.25 -7.04 -3.39
C GLU A 126 11.83 -7.09 -1.97
N ARG A 127 12.05 -5.93 -1.33
CA ARG A 127 12.52 -5.88 0.06
C ARG A 127 11.53 -6.51 1.03
N ASP A 128 10.24 -6.29 0.84
CA ASP A 128 9.20 -6.88 1.66
C ASP A 128 9.14 -8.40 1.47
N LEU A 129 9.28 -8.89 0.23
CA LEU A 129 9.37 -10.32 -0.08
C LEU A 129 10.62 -10.98 0.53
N GLU A 130 11.79 -10.33 0.44
CA GLU A 130 13.02 -10.86 1.03
C GLU A 130 12.91 -10.93 2.56
N SER A 131 12.33 -9.91 3.19
CA SER A 131 12.03 -9.93 4.61
C SER A 131 11.10 -11.08 4.99
N LEU A 132 10.04 -11.31 4.22
CA LEU A 132 9.11 -12.42 4.43
C LEU A 132 9.82 -13.78 4.29
N LYS A 133 10.68 -13.94 3.30
CA LYS A 133 11.48 -15.15 3.07
C LYS A 133 12.45 -15.41 4.23
N GLN A 134 13.11 -14.37 4.75
CA GLN A 134 13.98 -14.49 5.91
C GLN A 134 13.21 -14.95 7.15
N TRP A 135 12.03 -14.37 7.41
CA TRP A 135 11.17 -14.81 8.50
C TRP A 135 10.65 -16.23 8.34
N ALA A 136 10.28 -16.64 7.12
CA ALA A 136 9.86 -18.01 6.83
C ALA A 136 10.99 -19.03 7.08
N ASN A 137 12.22 -18.70 6.67
CA ASN A 137 13.39 -19.54 6.90
C ASN A 137 13.73 -19.65 8.39
N ALA A 138 13.68 -18.54 9.14
CA ALA A 138 13.90 -18.54 10.57
C ALA A 138 12.83 -19.38 11.30
N PHE A 139 11.55 -19.24 10.91
CA PHE A 139 10.48 -20.05 11.44
C PHE A 139 10.65 -21.54 11.17
N SER A 140 11.04 -21.91 9.94
CA SER A 140 11.34 -23.31 9.59
C SER A 140 12.44 -23.89 10.46
N SER A 141 13.52 -23.14 10.71
CA SER A 141 14.61 -23.55 11.59
C SER A 141 14.15 -23.80 13.03
N ILE A 142 13.29 -22.91 13.55
CA ILE A 142 12.71 -23.05 14.88
C ILE A 142 11.83 -24.31 14.96
N VAL A 143 10.99 -24.56 13.96
CA VAL A 143 10.10 -25.74 13.92
C VAL A 143 10.92 -27.03 13.89
N ILE A 144 11.99 -27.09 13.10
CA ILE A 144 12.88 -28.26 13.04
C ILE A 144 13.54 -28.49 14.40
N SER A 145 14.06 -27.43 15.03
CA SER A 145 14.71 -27.51 16.35
C SER A 145 13.74 -28.00 17.43
N VAL A 146 12.53 -27.46 17.46
CA VAL A 146 11.48 -27.90 18.40
C VAL A 146 11.09 -29.35 18.15
N SER A 147 10.97 -29.76 16.88
CA SER A 147 10.66 -31.14 16.53
C SER A 147 11.72 -32.14 17.03
N LEU A 148 13.01 -31.81 16.89
CA LEU A 148 14.11 -32.61 17.41
C LEU A 148 14.05 -32.73 18.93
N ILE A 149 13.79 -31.62 19.64
CA ILE A 149 13.64 -31.63 21.09
C ILE A 149 12.49 -32.54 21.51
N VAL A 150 11.34 -32.48 20.83
CA VAL A 150 10.20 -33.34 21.12
C VAL A 150 10.54 -34.82 20.91
N ILE A 151 11.26 -35.17 19.83
CA ILE A 151 11.69 -36.55 19.57
C ILE A 151 12.60 -37.05 20.68
N ILE A 152 13.60 -36.26 21.08
CA ILE A 152 14.53 -36.61 22.16
C ILE A 152 13.75 -36.83 23.49
N GLN A 153 12.76 -35.98 23.77
CA GLN A 153 11.93 -36.08 24.95
C GLN A 153 11.10 -37.38 24.96
N VAL A 154 10.51 -37.77 23.82
CA VAL A 154 9.74 -38.99 23.69
C VAL A 154 10.65 -40.21 23.94
N ILE A 155 11.85 -40.24 23.37
CA ILE A 155 12.81 -41.32 23.60
C ILE A 155 13.24 -41.37 25.07
N SER A 156 13.54 -40.25 25.70
CA SER A 156 13.89 -40.15 27.11
C SER A 156 12.73 -40.63 28.02
N ALA A 157 11.50 -40.33 27.66
CA ALA A 157 10.31 -40.79 28.39
C ALA A 157 10.13 -42.28 28.37
N MET A 158 10.58 -42.95 27.30
CA MET A 158 10.54 -44.42 27.21
C MET A 158 11.60 -45.10 28.09
N ILE A 159 12.70 -44.42 28.39
CA ILE A 159 13.82 -44.98 29.18
C ILE A 159 13.67 -44.63 30.67
N SER A 160 13.10 -43.53 31.01
CA SER A 160 13.01 -42.97 32.36
C SER A 160 11.55 -42.57 32.68
N SER A 161 11.10 -42.82 33.93
CA SER A 161 9.79 -42.34 34.37
C SER A 161 9.78 -40.81 34.50
N LEU A 162 9.40 -40.14 33.43
CA LEU A 162 9.36 -38.68 33.38
C LEU A 162 8.18 -38.09 34.14
N ASN A 163 8.43 -36.97 34.82
CA ASN A 163 7.38 -36.17 35.44
C ASN A 163 6.45 -35.53 34.36
N ILE A 164 5.16 -35.93 34.37
CA ILE A 164 4.13 -35.41 33.45
C ILE A 164 4.11 -33.88 33.37
N PRO A 165 4.29 -33.08 34.46
CA PRO A 165 4.32 -31.62 34.40
C PRO A 165 5.43 -31.03 33.52
N MET A 166 6.60 -31.70 33.48
CA MET A 166 7.73 -31.21 32.66
C MET A 166 7.46 -31.42 31.17
N MET A 167 6.81 -32.51 30.78
CA MET A 167 6.41 -32.76 29.39
C MET A 167 5.36 -31.75 28.89
N THR A 168 4.33 -31.49 29.70
CA THR A 168 3.29 -30.53 29.35
C THR A 168 3.84 -29.11 29.21
N GLY A 169 4.78 -28.69 30.06
CA GLY A 169 5.47 -27.40 29.98
C GLY A 169 6.24 -27.24 28.67
N LEU A 170 6.94 -28.29 28.24
CA LEU A 170 7.75 -28.22 27.01
C LEU A 170 6.89 -28.15 25.74
N VAL A 171 5.82 -28.99 25.68
CA VAL A 171 4.88 -28.96 24.55
C VAL A 171 4.15 -27.63 24.46
N SER A 172 3.72 -27.06 25.59
CA SER A 172 3.04 -25.77 25.61
C SER A 172 3.97 -24.62 25.17
N SER A 173 5.26 -24.67 25.55
CA SER A 173 6.23 -23.66 25.11
C SER A 173 6.50 -23.74 23.60
N GLY A 174 6.59 -24.95 23.04
CA GLY A 174 6.72 -25.17 21.59
C GLY A 174 5.51 -24.66 20.81
N ALA A 175 4.32 -24.94 21.30
CA ALA A 175 3.08 -24.42 20.69
C ALA A 175 2.99 -22.89 20.74
N ALA A 176 3.39 -22.27 21.84
CA ALA A 176 3.46 -20.81 21.98
C ALA A 176 4.47 -20.19 20.99
N MET A 177 5.65 -20.80 20.84
CA MET A 177 6.66 -20.36 19.87
C MET A 177 6.18 -20.48 18.42
N ALA A 178 5.53 -21.58 18.06
CA ALA A 178 4.94 -21.77 16.74
C ALA A 178 3.83 -20.75 16.45
N GLY A 179 2.96 -20.49 17.43
CA GLY A 179 1.90 -19.48 17.31
C GLY A 179 2.47 -18.06 17.11
N PHE A 180 3.51 -17.71 17.87
CA PHE A 180 4.19 -16.42 17.76
C PHE A 180 4.88 -16.26 16.40
N GLY A 181 5.58 -17.30 15.91
CA GLY A 181 6.20 -17.29 14.59
C GLY A 181 5.17 -17.12 13.46
N THR A 182 4.04 -17.82 13.52
CA THR A 182 2.93 -17.67 12.57
C THR A 182 2.36 -16.25 12.60
N TRP A 183 2.22 -15.66 13.78
CA TRP A 183 1.76 -14.27 13.91
C TRP A 183 2.73 -13.26 13.30
N ILE A 184 4.06 -13.43 13.48
CA ILE A 184 5.08 -12.58 12.86
C ILE A 184 5.00 -12.68 11.34
N ILE A 185 4.94 -13.89 10.78
CA ILE A 185 4.84 -14.11 9.32
C ILE A 185 3.59 -13.43 8.77
N TYR A 186 2.45 -13.60 9.43
CA TYR A 186 1.20 -12.96 9.04
C TYR A 186 1.29 -11.43 9.05
N ARG A 187 1.98 -10.86 10.05
CA ARG A 187 2.16 -9.40 10.17
C ARG A 187 3.18 -8.84 9.17
N SER A 188 4.17 -9.64 8.77
CA SER A 188 5.23 -9.25 7.82
C SER A 188 4.80 -9.43 6.37
N ALA A 189 3.69 -10.14 6.12
CA ALA A 189 3.17 -10.29 4.77
C ALA A 189 2.77 -8.92 4.19
N PRO A 190 3.23 -8.56 2.98
CA PRO A 190 2.88 -7.30 2.35
C PRO A 190 1.36 -7.21 2.17
N SER A 191 0.75 -6.25 2.83
CA SER A 191 -0.70 -6.02 2.77
C SER A 191 -1.03 -5.14 1.57
N GLU A 192 -0.91 -5.68 0.37
CA GLU A 192 -1.35 -4.99 -0.82
C GLU A 192 -2.87 -5.06 -0.94
N LYS A 193 -3.50 -3.90 -0.87
CA LYS A 193 -4.90 -3.76 -1.23
C LYS A 193 -5.07 -3.70 -2.75
N ILE A 194 -4.57 -4.72 -3.45
CA ILE A 194 -4.95 -4.97 -4.86
C ILE A 194 -6.39 -5.52 -4.85
N THR A 195 -7.27 -4.84 -4.20
CA THR A 195 -8.67 -5.19 -4.27
C THR A 195 -9.36 -4.10 -5.07
N MET A 196 -9.58 -4.38 -6.33
CA MET A 196 -10.81 -3.84 -6.90
C MET A 196 -11.93 -4.16 -5.90
N PRO A 197 -12.80 -3.20 -5.55
CA PRO A 197 -13.97 -3.47 -4.74
C PRO A 197 -14.97 -4.29 -5.55
N ALA A 198 -14.58 -5.51 -5.92
CA ALA A 198 -15.51 -6.50 -6.39
C ALA A 198 -16.34 -6.91 -5.19
N SER A 199 -17.55 -6.40 -5.08
CA SER A 199 -18.51 -6.66 -4.01
C SER A 199 -18.89 -8.15 -3.84
N LYS A 200 -18.30 -9.02 -4.66
CA LYS A 200 -18.44 -10.47 -4.60
C LYS A 200 -17.08 -11.11 -4.85
N GLY A 201 -16.33 -11.36 -3.78
CA GLY A 201 -15.11 -12.17 -3.85
C GLY A 201 -15.35 -13.50 -4.58
N ALA A 202 -14.32 -14.03 -5.24
CA ALA A 202 -14.38 -15.31 -5.95
C ALA A 202 -15.03 -16.41 -5.07
N PRO A 203 -15.78 -17.35 -5.64
CA PRO A 203 -16.47 -18.40 -4.89
C PRO A 203 -15.51 -19.20 -4.01
N GLU A 204 -14.27 -19.39 -4.46
CA GLU A 204 -13.19 -20.07 -3.72
C GLU A 204 -12.77 -19.31 -2.46
N GLN A 205 -12.71 -17.98 -2.53
CA GLN A 205 -12.42 -17.12 -1.37
C GLN A 205 -13.49 -17.21 -0.29
N LYS A 206 -14.76 -17.32 -0.70
CA LYS A 206 -15.89 -17.51 0.23
C LYS A 206 -15.85 -18.88 0.89
N LEU A 207 -15.41 -19.90 0.16
CA LEU A 207 -15.25 -21.25 0.67
C LEU A 207 -14.09 -21.33 1.66
N ALA A 208 -12.95 -20.74 1.33
CA ALA A 208 -11.79 -20.64 2.22
C ALA A 208 -12.11 -19.87 3.52
N MET A 209 -12.82 -18.73 3.44
CA MET A 209 -13.26 -18.00 4.63
C MET A 209 -14.26 -18.79 5.48
N ARG A 210 -15.11 -19.60 4.85
CA ARG A 210 -16.09 -20.44 5.58
C ARG A 210 -15.39 -21.58 6.32
N VAL A 211 -14.43 -22.25 5.66
CA VAL A 211 -13.59 -23.30 6.28
C VAL A 211 -12.76 -22.72 7.43
N PHE A 212 -12.13 -21.54 7.21
CA PHE A 212 -11.35 -20.86 8.26
C PHE A 212 -12.20 -20.50 9.48
N ARG A 213 -13.43 -20.03 9.27
CA ARG A 213 -14.35 -19.69 10.38
C ARG A 213 -14.88 -20.92 11.12
N MET A 214 -14.92 -22.10 10.48
CA MET A 214 -15.27 -23.36 11.14
C MET A 214 -14.08 -24.00 11.87
N ALA A 215 -12.86 -23.68 11.49
CA ALA A 215 -11.63 -24.20 12.10
C ALA A 215 -11.16 -23.38 13.31
N LEU A 216 -11.69 -22.18 13.53
CA LEU A 216 -11.49 -21.40 14.76
C LEU A 216 -12.66 -21.67 15.71
N PRO A 217 -12.37 -22.31 16.87
CA PRO A 217 -13.38 -22.55 17.91
C PRO A 217 -13.84 -21.26 18.59
#